data_b4a9cb2df73ea603da1bc924c057ca6e
#
_entry.id   b4a9cb2df73ea603da1bc924c057ca6e
#
_cell.length_a   1.000
_cell.length_b   1.000
_cell.length_c   1.000
_cell.angle_alpha   90.00
_cell.angle_beta   90.00
_cell.angle_gamma   90.00
#
_symmetry.space_group_name_H-M   'P 1'
#
loop_
_entity.id
_entity.type
_entity.pdbx_description
1 polymer ?
#
loop_
_entity_poly.entity_id
_entity_poly.type
_entity_poly.pdbx_seq_one_letter_code
_entity_poly.pdbx_strand_id
1 'polypeptide(L)'
;MTSTTKAAVKQKTCKNPACKKRFRPSVATAIFCTRTCKDKCSNKSRRKDPIEKAMKCAFFYFLARECMRAGTLEILRGHTVETLSALHELYKANMRYNGYGDRNDYELSHIAPVKGHAFIGLLYADNLVPAPKALNRSHGTKYFGHGRSISRATLDTKHAVDKIEKESDVVARVLAYLGKTVVVETIKACKIKPTQRCQLTQWIANHYDESNPEHMAALPNVDMLETLKTKELQNIKTLMTGKDASGYSMCEASRVEVVMSRELTRLSEVRPELAVYAYAFEDAIVSQRNSSLFTEHHAQMLFDVLHGKPIAVMADTLEMVIAENTEYFISNYAPGKRSVITNPDTQRYFLRDRKDKVAVTSLAAFKASFVAPARATTLFEDFAMMRGAVVPVAMNLNSDTPF
;
A
#
# COMPACT_ATOMS: atom_id res chain seq x y z
N MET A 1 46.89 23.92 52.60
CA MET A 1 45.77 23.55 51.73
C MET A 1 45.63 24.60 50.65
N THR A 2 46.14 24.33 49.45
CA THR A 2 46.11 25.28 48.32
C THR A 2 44.75 25.12 47.58
N SER A 3 43.87 26.11 47.78
CA SER A 3 42.61 26.26 47.12
C SER A 3 42.84 26.55 45.60
N THR A 4 42.73 25.56 44.74
CA THR A 4 42.73 25.73 43.30
C THR A 4 41.41 26.39 42.85
N THR A 5 41.39 27.68 42.65
CA THR A 5 40.31 28.46 42.05
C THR A 5 40.08 27.96 40.62
N LYS A 6 38.98 27.21 40.41
CA LYS A 6 38.56 26.83 39.07
C LYS A 6 38.29 28.07 38.21
N ALA A 7 39.05 28.23 37.15
CA ALA A 7 38.87 29.33 36.18
C ALA A 7 37.42 29.44 35.73
N ALA A 8 36.81 30.61 35.80
CA ALA A 8 35.42 30.86 35.44
C ALA A 8 35.21 30.57 33.94
N VAL A 9 34.39 29.59 33.66
CA VAL A 9 34.08 29.17 32.26
C VAL A 9 33.37 30.32 31.53
N LYS A 10 33.94 30.78 30.42
CA LYS A 10 33.38 31.87 29.59
C LYS A 10 31.98 31.57 29.13
N GLN A 11 31.11 32.59 29.13
CA GLN A 11 29.74 32.49 28.62
C GLN A 11 29.73 32.16 27.13
N LYS A 12 28.89 31.22 26.69
CA LYS A 12 28.72 30.81 25.29
C LYS A 12 27.29 31.02 24.79
N THR A 13 27.13 31.17 23.49
CA THR A 13 25.81 31.20 22.83
C THR A 13 25.44 29.79 22.39
N CYS A 14 24.20 29.37 22.65
CA CYS A 14 23.69 28.06 22.25
C CYS A 14 23.73 27.89 20.71
N LYS A 15 24.36 26.80 20.25
CA LYS A 15 24.50 26.49 18.81
C LYS A 15 23.18 26.12 18.14
N ASN A 16 22.09 25.95 18.90
CA ASN A 16 20.77 25.74 18.31
C ASN A 16 20.25 27.04 17.67
N PRO A 17 20.05 27.11 16.32
CA PRO A 17 19.65 28.33 15.63
C PRO A 17 18.32 28.92 16.11
N ALA A 18 17.42 28.07 16.61
CA ALA A 18 16.11 28.47 17.13
C ALA A 18 16.18 28.96 18.59
N CYS A 19 17.29 28.71 19.31
CA CYS A 19 17.43 29.09 20.71
C CYS A 19 18.29 30.33 20.90
N LYS A 20 19.52 30.33 20.38
CA LYS A 20 20.54 31.41 20.48
C LYS A 20 20.78 31.99 21.89
N LYS A 21 20.30 31.31 22.96
CA LYS A 21 20.39 31.75 24.34
C LYS A 21 21.85 31.73 24.81
N ARG A 22 22.28 32.77 25.52
CA ARG A 22 23.56 32.76 26.22
C ARG A 22 23.48 31.90 27.48
N PHE A 23 24.50 31.09 27.73
CA PHE A 23 24.56 30.20 28.90
C PHE A 23 26.01 30.04 29.39
N ARG A 24 26.17 29.71 30.67
CA ARG A 24 27.45 29.30 31.23
C ARG A 24 27.55 27.78 31.18
N PRO A 25 28.46 27.20 30.40
CA PRO A 25 28.54 25.74 30.27
C PRO A 25 29.16 25.13 31.54
N SER A 26 28.63 23.99 31.98
CA SER A 26 29.21 23.20 33.08
C SER A 26 30.53 22.52 32.71
N VAL A 27 30.73 22.24 31.41
CA VAL A 27 31.97 21.70 30.84
C VAL A 27 32.39 22.52 29.63
N ALA A 28 33.69 22.70 29.45
CA ALA A 28 34.26 23.55 28.39
C ALA A 28 33.82 23.15 26.98
N THR A 29 33.52 21.89 26.75
CA THR A 29 33.06 21.33 25.47
C THR A 29 31.56 21.53 25.18
N ALA A 30 30.76 21.97 26.17
CA ALA A 30 29.33 22.17 25.95
C ALA A 30 29.06 23.34 24.99
N ILE A 31 28.30 23.07 23.92
CA ILE A 31 27.90 24.01 22.86
C ILE A 31 26.40 24.27 22.84
N PHE A 32 25.60 23.54 23.62
CA PHE A 32 24.17 23.70 23.78
C PHE A 32 23.81 24.05 25.21
N CYS A 33 22.80 24.91 25.40
CA CYS A 33 22.39 25.35 26.74
C CYS A 33 21.63 24.26 27.52
N THR A 34 20.95 23.32 26.82
CA THR A 34 20.21 22.18 27.40
C THR A 34 20.35 20.96 26.53
N ARG A 35 20.06 19.76 27.10
CA ARG A 35 19.97 18.49 26.38
C ARG A 35 18.93 18.59 25.27
N THR A 36 17.77 19.20 25.55
CA THR A 36 16.70 19.41 24.55
C THR A 36 17.20 20.19 23.33
N CYS A 37 18.04 21.21 23.49
CA CYS A 37 18.63 21.93 22.37
C CYS A 37 19.60 21.07 21.56
N LYS A 38 20.42 20.25 22.24
CA LYS A 38 21.29 19.26 21.60
C LYS A 38 20.47 18.27 20.79
N ASP A 39 19.42 17.68 21.38
CA ASP A 39 18.59 16.67 20.76
C ASP A 39 17.84 17.23 19.54
N LYS A 40 17.29 18.45 19.63
CA LYS A 40 16.67 19.14 18.49
C LYS A 40 17.65 19.32 17.33
N CYS A 41 18.87 19.75 17.57
CA CYS A 41 19.89 19.91 16.53
C CYS A 41 20.33 18.56 15.96
N SER A 42 20.59 17.58 16.82
CA SER A 42 20.98 16.23 16.39
C SER A 42 19.87 15.53 15.59
N ASN A 43 18.63 15.67 16.02
CA ASN A 43 17.49 15.12 15.29
C ASN A 43 17.28 15.81 13.93
N LYS A 44 17.51 17.13 13.85
CA LYS A 44 17.44 17.87 12.59
C LYS A 44 18.53 17.42 11.60
N SER A 45 19.77 17.25 12.07
CA SER A 45 20.89 16.78 11.23
C SER A 45 20.76 15.30 10.82
N ARG A 46 20.11 14.47 11.65
CA ARG A 46 19.83 13.05 11.32
C ARG A 46 18.65 12.87 10.36
N ARG A 47 17.76 13.86 10.24
CA ARG A 47 16.63 13.81 9.29
C ARG A 47 17.16 14.00 7.88
N LYS A 48 17.17 12.92 7.10
CA LYS A 48 17.44 13.01 5.66
C LYS A 48 16.39 13.90 4.98
N ASP A 49 16.78 14.59 3.92
CA ASP A 49 15.85 15.35 3.09
C ASP A 49 14.74 14.38 2.61
N PRO A 50 13.47 14.74 2.76
CA PRO A 50 12.37 13.93 2.25
C PRO A 50 12.50 13.62 0.75
N ILE A 51 13.09 14.49 -0.05
CA ILE A 51 13.32 14.25 -1.47
C ILE A 51 14.40 13.18 -1.69
N GLU A 52 15.53 13.23 -0.96
CA GLU A 52 16.53 12.16 -1.01
C GLU A 52 15.95 10.80 -0.57
N LYS A 53 15.02 10.85 0.38
CA LYS A 53 14.28 9.66 0.82
C LYS A 53 13.35 9.15 -0.27
N ALA A 54 12.65 10.04 -0.98
CA ALA A 54 11.78 9.71 -2.11
C ALA A 54 12.54 8.99 -3.21
N MET A 55 13.76 9.44 -3.55
CA MET A 55 14.65 8.81 -4.53
C MET A 55 15.01 7.34 -4.22
N LYS A 56 14.72 6.87 -3.01
CA LYS A 56 15.01 5.49 -2.55
C LYS A 56 13.76 4.68 -2.25
N CYS A 57 12.57 5.20 -2.58
CA CYS A 57 11.29 4.57 -2.27
C CYS A 57 10.71 3.84 -3.48
N ALA A 58 10.30 2.58 -3.30
CA ALA A 58 9.74 1.74 -4.36
C ALA A 58 8.54 2.38 -5.07
N PHE A 59 7.71 3.13 -4.35
CA PHE A 59 6.55 3.81 -4.91
C PHE A 59 6.93 4.83 -6.01
N PHE A 60 7.94 5.65 -5.80
CA PHE A 60 8.37 6.61 -6.82
C PHE A 60 9.04 5.94 -8.02
N TYR A 61 9.70 4.79 -7.82
CA TYR A 61 10.17 3.95 -8.91
C TYR A 61 9.02 3.31 -9.69
N PHE A 62 7.93 2.93 -9.01
CA PHE A 62 6.71 2.49 -9.68
C PHE A 62 6.15 3.61 -10.58
N LEU A 63 6.01 4.84 -10.07
CA LEU A 63 5.56 5.99 -10.88
C LEU A 63 6.49 6.22 -12.09
N ALA A 64 7.80 6.16 -11.90
CA ALA A 64 8.77 6.35 -12.97
C ALA A 64 8.62 5.28 -14.07
N ARG A 65 8.48 4.00 -13.69
CA ARG A 65 8.26 2.90 -14.66
C ARG A 65 6.95 3.07 -15.43
N GLU A 66 5.89 3.52 -14.78
CA GLU A 66 4.63 3.81 -15.46
C GLU A 66 4.79 5.00 -16.44
N CYS A 67 5.52 6.06 -16.08
CA CYS A 67 5.86 7.16 -16.98
C CYS A 67 6.70 6.69 -18.19
N MET A 68 7.69 5.83 -17.97
CA MET A 68 8.48 5.22 -19.05
C MET A 68 7.61 4.34 -19.95
N ARG A 69 6.67 3.58 -19.39
CA ARG A 69 5.69 2.78 -20.16
C ARG A 69 4.76 3.65 -20.99
N ALA A 70 4.36 4.78 -20.45
CA ALA A 70 3.48 5.76 -21.07
C ALA A 70 4.21 6.63 -22.14
N GLY A 71 5.52 6.83 -21.99
CA GLY A 71 6.34 7.74 -22.78
C GLY A 71 6.20 9.20 -22.35
N THR A 72 5.59 9.51 -21.21
CA THR A 72 5.40 10.88 -20.72
C THR A 72 5.18 10.93 -19.21
N LEU A 73 5.58 12.04 -18.57
CA LEU A 73 5.26 12.37 -17.19
C LEU A 73 3.80 12.79 -16.99
N GLU A 74 3.12 13.19 -18.08
CA GLU A 74 1.78 13.77 -18.01
C GLU A 74 0.69 12.79 -17.60
N ILE A 75 0.97 11.51 -17.52
CA ILE A 75 0.07 10.56 -16.85
C ILE A 75 -0.13 10.90 -15.37
N LEU A 76 0.77 11.72 -14.78
CA LEU A 76 0.71 12.23 -13.41
C LEU A 76 0.08 13.64 -13.32
N ARG A 77 -0.47 14.18 -14.40
CA ARG A 77 -1.02 15.54 -14.44
C ARG A 77 -2.13 15.71 -13.39
N GLY A 78 -2.04 16.77 -12.59
CA GLY A 78 -3.09 17.19 -11.66
C GLY A 78 -3.15 16.43 -10.32
N HIS A 79 -2.13 15.64 -9.97
CA HIS A 79 -2.07 15.04 -8.65
C HIS A 79 -1.99 16.06 -7.52
N THR A 80 -2.83 15.86 -6.51
CA THR A 80 -2.77 16.49 -5.19
C THR A 80 -2.20 15.52 -4.17
N VAL A 81 -2.03 15.94 -2.92
CA VAL A 81 -1.60 15.06 -1.82
C VAL A 81 -2.59 13.91 -1.62
N GLU A 82 -3.88 14.20 -1.68
CA GLU A 82 -4.97 13.25 -1.49
C GLU A 82 -4.96 12.18 -2.60
N THR A 83 -4.94 12.61 -3.86
CA THR A 83 -4.97 11.68 -5.01
C THR A 83 -3.70 10.85 -5.12
N LEU A 84 -2.54 11.41 -4.78
CA LEU A 84 -1.28 10.67 -4.75
C LEU A 84 -1.22 9.69 -3.56
N SER A 85 -1.82 10.06 -2.43
CA SER A 85 -1.98 9.17 -1.28
C SER A 85 -2.90 8.00 -1.59
N ALA A 86 -4.04 8.25 -2.24
CA ALA A 86 -4.95 7.18 -2.70
C ALA A 86 -4.25 6.22 -3.68
N LEU A 87 -3.44 6.73 -4.61
CA LEU A 87 -2.64 5.91 -5.51
C LEU A 87 -1.59 5.07 -4.76
N HIS A 88 -0.96 5.64 -3.74
CA HIS A 88 -0.02 4.91 -2.89
C HIS A 88 -0.70 3.78 -2.11
N GLU A 89 -1.89 4.01 -1.56
CA GLU A 89 -2.66 2.97 -0.86
C GLU A 89 -3.06 1.83 -1.81
N LEU A 90 -3.50 2.15 -3.03
CA LEU A 90 -3.79 1.15 -4.06
C LEU A 90 -2.53 0.35 -4.45
N TYR A 91 -1.39 1.03 -4.62
CA TYR A 91 -0.10 0.37 -4.85
C TYR A 91 0.25 -0.60 -3.71
N LYS A 92 0.05 -0.20 -2.45
CA LYS A 92 0.25 -1.07 -1.29
C LYS A 92 -0.74 -2.23 -1.23
N ALA A 93 -2.00 -2.00 -1.61
CA ALA A 93 -3.01 -3.06 -1.69
C ALA A 93 -2.57 -4.13 -2.71
N ASN A 94 -2.14 -3.72 -3.91
CA ASN A 94 -1.62 -4.63 -4.92
C ASN A 94 -0.39 -5.42 -4.44
N MET A 95 0.53 -4.76 -3.70
CA MET A 95 1.67 -5.46 -3.09
C MET A 95 1.23 -6.51 -2.06
N ARG A 96 0.19 -6.22 -1.26
CA ARG A 96 -0.39 -7.20 -0.31
C ARG A 96 -1.03 -8.37 -1.02
N TYR A 97 -1.80 -8.12 -2.07
CA TYR A 97 -2.43 -9.18 -2.87
C TYR A 97 -1.40 -10.14 -3.47
N ASN A 98 -0.19 -9.66 -3.72
CA ASN A 98 0.95 -10.45 -4.17
C ASN A 98 1.87 -10.95 -3.02
N GLY A 99 1.39 -10.97 -1.77
CA GLY A 99 2.20 -11.44 -0.63
C GLY A 99 3.49 -10.63 -0.44
N TYR A 100 3.46 -9.31 -0.74
CA TYR A 100 4.62 -8.40 -0.67
C TYR A 100 5.81 -8.80 -1.57
N GLY A 101 5.54 -9.48 -2.67
CA GLY A 101 6.52 -9.85 -3.68
C GLY A 101 6.91 -11.33 -3.68
N ASP A 102 6.33 -12.14 -2.79
CA ASP A 102 6.50 -13.60 -2.82
C ASP A 102 5.78 -14.22 -4.03
N ARG A 103 4.73 -13.55 -4.53
CA ARG A 103 3.92 -13.94 -5.69
C ARG A 103 3.78 -12.76 -6.66
N ASN A 104 3.30 -13.04 -7.87
CA ASN A 104 3.03 -12.04 -8.90
C ASN A 104 1.77 -12.43 -9.69
N ASP A 105 0.67 -12.58 -8.94
CA ASP A 105 -0.61 -13.05 -9.49
C ASP A 105 -1.47 -11.87 -9.94
N TYR A 106 -1.26 -10.68 -9.36
CA TYR A 106 -2.05 -9.46 -9.62
C TYR A 106 -1.18 -8.35 -10.19
N GLU A 107 -1.72 -7.66 -11.19
CA GLU A 107 -1.14 -6.45 -11.79
C GLU A 107 -2.14 -5.28 -11.68
N LEU A 108 -1.64 -4.04 -11.64
CA LEU A 108 -2.49 -2.86 -11.72
C LEU A 108 -2.91 -2.66 -13.18
N SER A 109 -4.16 -2.96 -13.47
CA SER A 109 -4.79 -2.79 -14.78
C SER A 109 -5.37 -1.39 -14.92
N HIS A 110 -5.21 -0.75 -16.09
CA HIS A 110 -5.77 0.56 -16.36
C HIS A 110 -7.17 0.45 -16.96
N ILE A 111 -8.14 1.19 -16.41
CA ILE A 111 -9.50 1.32 -16.95
C ILE A 111 -9.44 2.06 -18.29
N ALA A 112 -8.90 3.29 -18.33
CA ALA A 112 -8.50 3.95 -19.56
C ALA A 112 -7.04 3.58 -19.88
N PRO A 113 -6.76 2.91 -21.00
CA PRO A 113 -5.44 2.33 -21.27
C PRO A 113 -4.35 3.39 -21.47
N VAL A 114 -3.15 3.13 -20.95
CA VAL A 114 -1.97 3.99 -21.11
C VAL A 114 -1.50 4.05 -22.56
N LYS A 115 -1.76 3.00 -23.36
CA LYS A 115 -1.37 2.92 -24.76
C LYS A 115 -2.57 3.10 -25.71
N GLY A 116 -3.56 3.90 -25.34
CA GLY A 116 -4.66 4.26 -26.22
C GLY A 116 -4.16 5.03 -27.46
N HIS A 117 -4.83 4.89 -28.58
CA HIS A 117 -4.41 5.49 -29.86
C HIS A 117 -4.53 7.03 -29.83
N ALA A 118 -5.71 7.56 -29.50
CA ALA A 118 -6.00 8.99 -29.47
C ALA A 118 -5.81 9.65 -28.09
N PHE A 119 -5.75 8.87 -27.04
CA PHE A 119 -5.67 9.32 -25.66
C PHE A 119 -4.71 8.46 -24.85
N ILE A 120 -4.39 8.93 -23.65
CA ILE A 120 -3.56 8.23 -22.67
C ILE A 120 -4.26 8.24 -21.32
N GLY A 121 -4.40 7.07 -20.72
CA GLY A 121 -4.96 6.91 -19.37
C GLY A 121 -4.05 7.52 -18.32
N LEU A 122 -4.65 8.28 -17.40
CA LEU A 122 -3.92 8.89 -16.29
C LEU A 122 -3.65 7.85 -15.19
N LEU A 123 -2.56 8.03 -14.47
CA LEU A 123 -2.15 7.15 -13.38
C LEU A 123 -2.81 7.61 -12.06
N TYR A 124 -4.10 7.33 -11.91
CA TYR A 124 -4.91 7.64 -10.75
C TYR A 124 -5.51 6.38 -10.13
N ALA A 125 -5.76 6.40 -8.82
CA ALA A 125 -6.35 5.25 -8.14
C ALA A 125 -7.71 4.85 -8.74
N ASP A 126 -8.54 5.80 -9.13
CA ASP A 126 -9.84 5.59 -9.77
C ASP A 126 -9.76 5.13 -11.23
N ASN A 127 -8.58 5.16 -11.84
CA ASN A 127 -8.31 4.64 -13.18
C ASN A 127 -7.54 3.30 -13.17
N LEU A 128 -7.32 2.71 -12.00
CA LEU A 128 -6.55 1.49 -11.83
C LEU A 128 -7.32 0.43 -11.06
N VAL A 129 -7.16 -0.83 -11.43
CA VAL A 129 -7.73 -2.00 -10.76
C VAL A 129 -6.66 -3.05 -10.55
N PRO A 130 -6.35 -3.46 -9.31
CA PRO A 130 -5.63 -4.70 -9.06
C PRO A 130 -6.41 -5.88 -9.64
N ALA A 131 -5.86 -6.56 -10.62
CA ALA A 131 -6.56 -7.62 -11.34
C ALA A 131 -5.64 -8.82 -11.58
N PRO A 132 -6.20 -10.03 -11.72
CA PRO A 132 -5.43 -11.20 -12.12
C PRO A 132 -4.63 -10.92 -13.39
N LYS A 133 -3.36 -11.28 -13.36
CA LYS A 133 -2.40 -11.03 -14.44
C LYS A 133 -2.85 -11.58 -15.79
N ALA A 134 -3.48 -12.76 -15.80
CA ALA A 134 -4.03 -13.36 -17.01
C ALA A 134 -5.11 -12.47 -17.64
N LEU A 135 -6.05 -11.96 -16.83
CA LEU A 135 -7.13 -11.10 -17.29
C LEU A 135 -6.59 -9.74 -17.79
N ASN A 136 -5.67 -9.13 -17.04
CA ASN A 136 -5.04 -7.88 -17.46
C ASN A 136 -4.33 -8.02 -18.81
N ARG A 137 -3.60 -9.11 -19.02
CA ARG A 137 -2.88 -9.36 -20.27
C ARG A 137 -3.78 -9.63 -21.45
N SER A 138 -4.87 -10.40 -21.26
CA SER A 138 -5.86 -10.67 -22.29
C SER A 138 -6.68 -9.42 -22.66
N HIS A 139 -6.86 -8.51 -21.71
CA HIS A 139 -7.55 -7.24 -21.93
C HIS A 139 -6.75 -6.30 -22.86
N GLY A 140 -5.45 -6.22 -22.67
CA GLY A 140 -4.55 -5.41 -23.52
C GLY A 140 -4.87 -3.92 -23.47
N THR A 141 -5.28 -3.36 -24.62
CA THR A 141 -5.62 -1.93 -24.77
C THR A 141 -7.11 -1.67 -25.00
N LYS A 142 -7.97 -2.66 -24.70
CA LYS A 142 -9.43 -2.50 -24.82
C LYS A 142 -9.91 -1.36 -23.94
N TYR A 143 -10.92 -0.62 -24.39
CA TYR A 143 -11.47 0.52 -23.68
C TYR A 143 -12.99 0.55 -23.78
N PHE A 144 -13.67 0.68 -22.65
CA PHE A 144 -15.12 0.66 -22.54
C PHE A 144 -15.74 2.04 -22.25
N GLY A 145 -14.96 3.12 -22.43
CA GLY A 145 -15.47 4.49 -22.28
C GLY A 145 -15.33 5.09 -20.87
N HIS A 146 -14.75 4.36 -19.91
CA HIS A 146 -14.59 4.81 -18.54
C HIS A 146 -13.12 5.07 -18.16
N GLY A 147 -12.91 5.75 -17.02
CA GLY A 147 -11.59 6.06 -16.51
C GLY A 147 -11.06 7.44 -16.96
N ARG A 148 -10.04 7.92 -16.24
CA ARG A 148 -9.42 9.22 -16.51
C ARG A 148 -8.43 9.14 -17.64
N SER A 149 -8.56 10.03 -18.63
CA SER A 149 -7.63 10.12 -19.75
C SER A 149 -7.43 11.55 -20.23
N ILE A 150 -6.35 11.76 -20.97
CA ILE A 150 -6.07 13.02 -21.68
C ILE A 150 -5.80 12.72 -23.16
N SER A 151 -6.10 13.67 -24.02
CA SER A 151 -5.79 13.55 -25.45
C SER A 151 -4.27 13.55 -25.69
N ARG A 152 -3.79 12.68 -26.56
CA ARG A 152 -2.37 12.69 -26.97
C ARG A 152 -1.98 13.96 -27.69
N ALA A 153 -2.92 14.62 -28.37
CA ALA A 153 -2.68 15.91 -29.05
C ALA A 153 -2.37 17.06 -28.08
N THR A 154 -2.70 16.90 -26.78
CA THR A 154 -2.44 17.94 -25.76
C THR A 154 -1.17 17.69 -24.96
N LEU A 155 -0.40 16.65 -25.29
CA LEU A 155 0.84 16.33 -24.60
C LEU A 155 1.96 17.31 -24.95
N ASP A 156 2.69 17.76 -23.92
CA ASP A 156 3.85 18.63 -24.09
C ASP A 156 5.13 17.77 -24.23
N THR A 157 5.86 17.96 -25.32
CA THR A 157 7.09 17.21 -25.60
C THR A 157 8.18 17.35 -24.54
N LYS A 158 8.18 18.46 -23.77
CA LYS A 158 9.14 18.66 -22.65
C LYS A 158 8.99 17.60 -21.55
N HIS A 159 7.81 16.97 -21.45
CA HIS A 159 7.48 15.93 -20.48
C HIS A 159 7.62 14.52 -21.05
N ALA A 160 8.10 14.40 -22.30
CA ALA A 160 8.38 13.09 -22.89
C ALA A 160 9.43 12.32 -22.08
N VAL A 161 9.25 11.00 -21.98
CA VAL A 161 10.15 10.07 -21.26
C VAL A 161 10.53 8.96 -22.21
N ASP A 162 11.82 8.71 -22.38
CA ASP A 162 12.29 7.58 -23.17
C ASP A 162 12.34 6.30 -22.31
N LYS A 163 12.08 5.16 -22.95
CA LYS A 163 12.17 3.84 -22.30
C LYS A 163 13.59 3.43 -21.94
N ILE A 164 14.59 4.01 -22.60
CA ILE A 164 16.01 3.75 -22.36
C ILE A 164 16.62 4.66 -21.29
N GLU A 165 15.88 5.68 -20.83
CA GLU A 165 16.35 6.55 -19.74
C GLU A 165 16.61 5.73 -18.46
N LYS A 166 17.57 6.13 -17.68
CA LYS A 166 17.84 5.50 -16.38
C LYS A 166 16.71 5.77 -15.41
N GLU A 167 16.16 4.71 -14.79
CA GLU A 167 15.02 4.84 -13.87
C GLU A 167 15.24 5.91 -12.78
N SER A 168 16.44 6.02 -12.21
CA SER A 168 16.77 7.03 -11.21
C SER A 168 16.57 8.46 -11.68
N ASP A 169 16.88 8.72 -12.96
CA ASP A 169 16.79 10.06 -13.57
C ASP A 169 15.32 10.39 -13.85
N VAL A 170 14.55 9.38 -14.30
CA VAL A 170 13.10 9.52 -14.45
C VAL A 170 12.43 9.75 -13.08
N VAL A 171 12.88 9.07 -12.00
CA VAL A 171 12.39 9.36 -10.64
C VAL A 171 12.62 10.82 -10.27
N ALA A 172 13.81 11.36 -10.52
CA ALA A 172 14.09 12.79 -10.24
C ALA A 172 13.15 13.71 -11.02
N ARG A 173 12.88 13.41 -12.31
CA ARG A 173 11.92 14.15 -13.15
C ARG A 173 10.49 14.03 -12.64
N VAL A 174 10.05 12.86 -12.19
CA VAL A 174 8.73 12.62 -11.56
C VAL A 174 8.57 13.48 -10.30
N LEU A 175 9.59 13.49 -9.42
CA LEU A 175 9.55 14.30 -8.20
C LEU A 175 9.49 15.81 -8.51
N ALA A 176 10.21 16.28 -9.53
CA ALA A 176 10.16 17.66 -9.99
C ALA A 176 8.79 18.00 -10.60
N TYR A 177 8.21 17.10 -11.41
CA TYR A 177 6.91 17.27 -12.04
C TYR A 177 5.76 17.36 -11.03
N LEU A 178 5.74 16.47 -10.02
CA LEU A 178 4.75 16.49 -8.93
C LEU A 178 4.90 17.71 -8.01
N GLY A 179 6.08 18.27 -7.93
CA GLY A 179 6.40 19.40 -7.06
C GLY A 179 6.75 18.99 -5.62
N LYS A 180 7.72 19.72 -5.04
CA LYS A 180 8.29 19.40 -3.73
C LYS A 180 7.24 19.30 -2.61
N THR A 181 6.26 20.20 -2.58
CA THR A 181 5.23 20.25 -1.54
C THR A 181 4.38 18.99 -1.55
N VAL A 182 3.82 18.62 -2.72
CA VAL A 182 2.99 17.42 -2.86
C VAL A 182 3.76 16.17 -2.46
N VAL A 183 5.00 16.01 -2.95
CA VAL A 183 5.85 14.86 -2.62
C VAL A 183 6.13 14.77 -1.12
N VAL A 184 6.56 15.87 -0.49
CA VAL A 184 6.93 15.87 0.94
C VAL A 184 5.72 15.58 1.83
N GLU A 185 4.57 16.17 1.52
CA GLU A 185 3.35 15.96 2.29
C GLU A 185 2.79 14.55 2.10
N THR A 186 2.81 13.99 0.89
CA THR A 186 2.45 12.59 0.65
C THR A 186 3.37 11.63 1.41
N ILE A 187 4.70 11.87 1.42
CA ILE A 187 5.63 11.03 2.19
C ILE A 187 5.30 11.05 3.68
N LYS A 188 4.91 12.20 4.23
CA LYS A 188 4.51 12.32 5.63
C LYS A 188 3.18 11.63 5.92
N ALA A 189 2.15 11.93 5.12
CA ALA A 189 0.80 11.38 5.26
C ALA A 189 0.81 9.84 5.18
N CYS A 190 1.44 9.29 4.15
CA CYS A 190 1.49 7.85 3.91
C CYS A 190 2.64 7.14 4.65
N LYS A 191 3.45 7.84 5.44
CA LYS A 191 4.62 7.31 6.16
C LYS A 191 5.54 6.48 5.24
N ILE A 192 5.77 6.96 4.00
CA ILE A 192 6.54 6.25 2.98
C ILE A 192 8.00 6.08 3.46
N LYS A 193 8.51 4.85 3.37
CA LYS A 193 9.88 4.48 3.77
C LYS A 193 10.71 4.09 2.53
N PRO A 194 12.04 4.21 2.59
CA PRO A 194 12.93 3.62 1.60
C PRO A 194 12.69 2.11 1.46
N THR A 195 13.09 1.53 0.34
CA THR A 195 12.99 0.08 0.13
C THR A 195 13.70 -0.70 1.24
N GLN A 196 13.22 -1.91 1.53
CA GLN A 196 13.85 -2.80 2.51
C GLN A 196 15.33 -3.03 2.17
N ARG A 197 15.64 -3.20 0.87
CA ARG A 197 17.02 -3.31 0.40
C ARG A 197 17.88 -2.11 0.84
N CYS A 198 17.43 -0.88 0.58
CA CYS A 198 18.14 0.33 0.99
C CYS A 198 18.29 0.45 2.51
N GLN A 199 17.28 0.01 3.28
CA GLN A 199 17.35 0.02 4.73
C GLN A 199 18.37 -1.00 5.25
N LEU A 200 18.41 -2.19 4.67
CA LEU A 200 19.37 -3.24 5.03
C LEU A 200 20.79 -2.84 4.65
N THR A 201 21.02 -2.39 3.42
CA THR A 201 22.33 -1.90 2.96
C THR A 201 22.86 -0.83 3.89
N GLN A 202 22.03 0.17 4.24
CA GLN A 202 22.45 1.23 5.15
C GLN A 202 22.69 0.72 6.58
N TRP A 203 21.86 -0.22 7.06
CA TRP A 203 22.06 -0.79 8.39
C TRP A 203 23.37 -1.57 8.45
N ILE A 204 23.66 -2.43 7.47
CA ILE A 204 24.90 -3.20 7.39
C ILE A 204 26.10 -2.25 7.33
N ALA A 205 26.11 -1.27 6.42
CA ALA A 205 27.21 -0.31 6.31
C ALA A 205 27.47 0.48 7.60
N ASN A 206 26.45 0.74 8.42
CA ASN A 206 26.61 1.45 9.69
C ASN A 206 27.06 0.57 10.88
N HIS A 207 26.94 -0.75 10.77
CA HIS A 207 27.22 -1.70 11.87
C HIS A 207 28.35 -2.69 11.52
N TYR A 208 28.83 -2.66 10.28
CA TYR A 208 29.93 -3.48 9.85
C TYR A 208 31.22 -3.05 10.53
N ASP A 209 31.95 -4.03 11.07
CA ASP A 209 33.25 -3.84 11.73
C ASP A 209 34.24 -4.82 11.12
N GLU A 210 35.24 -4.31 10.43
CA GLU A 210 36.29 -5.09 9.77
C GLU A 210 37.16 -5.87 10.76
N SER A 211 37.19 -5.48 12.02
CA SER A 211 37.94 -6.19 13.06
C SER A 211 37.17 -7.42 13.61
N ASN A 212 35.88 -7.54 13.32
CA ASN A 212 35.05 -8.66 13.76
C ASN A 212 35.08 -9.81 12.74
N PRO A 213 35.63 -11.00 13.10
CA PRO A 213 35.73 -12.14 12.18
C PRO A 213 34.37 -12.64 11.69
N GLU A 214 33.29 -12.52 12.50
CA GLU A 214 31.94 -12.93 12.08
C GLU A 214 31.38 -11.99 11.00
N HIS A 215 31.67 -10.69 11.10
CA HIS A 215 31.28 -9.72 10.08
C HIS A 215 32.04 -9.93 8.77
N MET A 216 33.35 -10.21 8.86
CA MET A 216 34.17 -10.52 7.70
C MET A 216 33.74 -11.83 7.02
N ALA A 217 33.37 -12.86 7.79
CA ALA A 217 32.84 -14.09 7.25
C ALA A 217 31.46 -13.91 6.55
N ALA A 218 30.61 -13.04 7.10
CA ALA A 218 29.30 -12.74 6.53
C ALA A 218 29.37 -11.86 5.28
N LEU A 219 30.32 -10.91 5.23
CA LEU A 219 30.51 -9.95 4.14
C LEU A 219 31.99 -9.66 3.95
N PRO A 220 32.69 -10.37 3.06
CA PRO A 220 34.12 -10.19 2.84
C PRO A 220 34.51 -8.82 2.26
N ASN A 221 33.62 -8.17 1.56
CA ASN A 221 33.84 -6.86 0.96
C ASN A 221 32.56 -5.98 1.02
N VAL A 222 32.67 -4.83 1.68
CA VAL A 222 31.58 -3.85 1.86
C VAL A 222 31.12 -3.24 0.53
N ASP A 223 31.99 -3.12 -0.45
CA ASP A 223 31.65 -2.57 -1.79
C ASP A 223 30.62 -3.42 -2.54
N MET A 224 30.51 -4.69 -2.17
CA MET A 224 29.50 -5.59 -2.76
C MET A 224 28.06 -5.29 -2.31
N LEU A 225 27.85 -4.51 -1.25
CA LEU A 225 26.52 -4.21 -0.70
C LEU A 225 25.53 -3.66 -1.75
N GLU A 226 26.02 -2.89 -2.71
CA GLU A 226 25.18 -2.32 -3.76
C GLU A 226 24.71 -3.32 -4.81
N THR A 227 25.38 -4.46 -4.94
CA THR A 227 25.05 -5.51 -5.91
C THR A 227 24.14 -6.59 -5.35
N LEU A 228 24.13 -6.77 -4.00
CA LEU A 228 23.43 -7.84 -3.31
C LEU A 228 21.91 -7.69 -3.35
N LYS A 229 21.20 -8.82 -3.45
CA LYS A 229 19.73 -8.88 -3.37
C LYS A 229 19.23 -8.75 -1.93
N THR A 230 17.95 -8.42 -1.77
CA THR A 230 17.34 -8.23 -0.43
C THR A 230 17.49 -9.47 0.46
N LYS A 231 17.32 -10.70 -0.07
CA LYS A 231 17.48 -11.94 0.70
C LYS A 231 18.93 -12.14 1.17
N GLU A 232 19.91 -11.84 0.34
CA GLU A 232 21.32 -11.91 0.69
C GLU A 232 21.68 -10.92 1.82
N LEU A 233 21.18 -9.68 1.71
CA LEU A 233 21.35 -8.67 2.76
C LEU A 233 20.64 -9.06 4.07
N GLN A 234 19.49 -9.72 4.01
CA GLN A 234 18.83 -10.28 5.19
C GLN A 234 19.68 -11.35 5.86
N ASN A 235 20.24 -12.29 5.07
CA ASN A 235 21.12 -13.32 5.58
C ASN A 235 22.37 -12.73 6.23
N ILE A 236 23.03 -11.78 5.59
CA ILE A 236 24.18 -11.06 6.18
C ILE A 236 23.79 -10.44 7.51
N LYS A 237 22.67 -9.73 7.57
CA LYS A 237 22.18 -9.13 8.83
C LYS A 237 21.89 -10.18 9.90
N THR A 238 21.33 -11.34 9.53
CA THR A 238 21.08 -12.46 10.44
C THR A 238 22.40 -12.99 11.01
N LEU A 239 23.41 -13.19 10.16
CA LEU A 239 24.73 -13.63 10.59
C LEU A 239 25.41 -12.62 11.53
N MET A 240 25.38 -11.33 11.17
CA MET A 240 25.96 -10.26 12.00
C MET A 240 25.27 -10.05 13.36
N THR A 241 23.97 -10.40 13.49
CA THR A 241 23.19 -10.10 14.72
C THR A 241 22.85 -11.34 15.52
N GLY A 242 22.99 -12.54 14.96
CA GLY A 242 22.48 -13.80 15.52
C GLY A 242 20.94 -13.86 15.61
N LYS A 243 20.21 -12.89 15.03
CA LYS A 243 18.76 -12.79 15.07
C LYS A 243 18.20 -12.89 13.66
N ASP A 244 17.15 -13.71 13.50
CA ASP A 244 16.49 -13.81 12.20
C ASP A 244 16.05 -12.42 11.72
N ALA A 245 16.61 -11.99 10.60
CA ALA A 245 16.30 -10.74 9.93
C ALA A 245 15.33 -10.94 8.77
N SER A 246 14.83 -12.18 8.55
CA SER A 246 13.78 -12.44 7.60
C SER A 246 12.55 -11.63 8.01
N GLY A 247 11.99 -10.89 7.07
CA GLY A 247 10.77 -10.16 7.31
C GLY A 247 9.58 -11.11 7.51
N TYR A 248 8.49 -10.59 8.06
CA TYR A 248 7.23 -11.31 8.10
C TYR A 248 6.79 -11.66 6.68
N SER A 249 6.77 -12.96 6.36
CA SER A 249 6.23 -13.47 5.11
C SER A 249 4.74 -13.72 5.29
N MET A 250 3.93 -13.03 4.48
CA MET A 250 2.50 -13.34 4.37
C MET A 250 2.34 -14.43 3.32
N CYS A 251 2.17 -15.66 3.76
CA CYS A 251 2.11 -16.86 2.90
C CYS A 251 0.91 -16.92 1.97
N GLU A 252 -0.18 -16.21 2.24
CA GLU A 252 -1.41 -16.35 1.46
C GLU A 252 -1.58 -15.18 0.50
N ALA A 253 -1.55 -15.49 -0.80
CA ALA A 253 -2.08 -14.58 -1.81
C ALA A 253 -3.59 -14.43 -1.58
N SER A 254 -4.09 -13.23 -1.73
CA SER A 254 -5.52 -12.98 -1.64
C SER A 254 -6.23 -13.72 -2.77
N ARG A 255 -7.36 -14.34 -2.47
CA ARG A 255 -8.21 -15.01 -3.46
C ARG A 255 -8.81 -13.98 -4.42
N VAL A 256 -9.05 -14.39 -5.67
CA VAL A 256 -9.51 -13.50 -6.74
C VAL A 256 -10.85 -12.84 -6.39
N GLU A 257 -11.79 -13.61 -5.85
CA GLU A 257 -13.10 -13.12 -5.44
C GLU A 257 -13.02 -12.02 -4.38
N VAL A 258 -12.07 -12.14 -3.46
CA VAL A 258 -11.84 -11.14 -2.40
C VAL A 258 -11.24 -9.86 -2.98
N VAL A 259 -10.28 -9.98 -3.88
CA VAL A 259 -9.67 -8.81 -4.55
C VAL A 259 -10.72 -8.08 -5.38
N MET A 260 -11.51 -8.81 -6.18
CA MET A 260 -12.54 -8.23 -7.04
C MET A 260 -13.67 -7.57 -6.24
N SER A 261 -14.11 -8.19 -5.13
CA SER A 261 -15.10 -7.60 -4.22
C SER A 261 -14.64 -6.26 -3.67
N ARG A 262 -13.39 -6.19 -3.21
CA ARG A 262 -12.81 -4.93 -2.69
C ARG A 262 -12.70 -3.85 -3.74
N GLU A 263 -12.37 -4.23 -4.95
CA GLU A 263 -12.27 -3.26 -6.05
C GLU A 263 -13.66 -2.76 -6.48
N LEU A 264 -14.70 -3.61 -6.43
CA LEU A 264 -16.09 -3.18 -6.61
C LEU A 264 -16.47 -2.14 -5.54
N THR A 265 -16.20 -2.44 -4.26
CA THR A 265 -16.49 -1.52 -3.15
C THR A 265 -15.73 -0.21 -3.31
N ARG A 266 -14.43 -0.27 -3.60
CA ARG A 266 -13.60 0.93 -3.81
C ARG A 266 -14.07 1.79 -4.98
N LEU A 267 -14.38 1.18 -6.11
CA LEU A 267 -14.84 1.91 -7.30
C LEU A 267 -16.28 2.41 -7.16
N SER A 268 -17.09 1.84 -6.27
CA SER A 268 -18.43 2.34 -6.00
C SER A 268 -18.45 3.77 -5.40
N GLU A 269 -17.33 4.23 -4.84
CA GLU A 269 -17.19 5.61 -4.37
C GLU A 269 -17.23 6.64 -5.52
N VAL A 270 -16.74 6.25 -6.71
CA VAL A 270 -16.70 7.10 -7.91
C VAL A 270 -17.70 6.65 -8.98
N ARG A 271 -18.27 5.46 -8.82
CA ARG A 271 -19.28 4.84 -9.67
C ARG A 271 -20.41 4.30 -8.79
N PRO A 272 -21.33 5.18 -8.31
CA PRO A 272 -22.36 4.82 -7.33
C PRO A 272 -23.27 3.66 -7.77
N GLU A 273 -23.42 3.45 -9.08
CA GLU A 273 -24.17 2.33 -9.65
C GLU A 273 -23.60 0.96 -9.28
N LEU A 274 -22.32 0.88 -8.89
CA LEU A 274 -21.67 -0.35 -8.44
C LEU A 274 -22.01 -0.72 -6.99
N ALA A 275 -22.45 0.22 -6.15
CA ALA A 275 -22.56 0.03 -4.71
C ALA A 275 -23.43 -1.16 -4.32
N VAL A 276 -24.63 -1.24 -4.84
CA VAL A 276 -25.56 -2.35 -4.54
C VAL A 276 -24.94 -3.71 -4.88
N TYR A 277 -24.26 -3.80 -6.01
CA TYR A 277 -23.63 -5.04 -6.47
C TYR A 277 -22.39 -5.40 -5.64
N ALA A 278 -21.63 -4.41 -5.24
CA ALA A 278 -20.46 -4.59 -4.37
C ALA A 278 -20.86 -5.24 -3.04
N TYR A 279 -21.89 -4.71 -2.38
CA TYR A 279 -22.38 -5.27 -1.12
C TYR A 279 -23.04 -6.62 -1.27
N ALA A 280 -23.85 -6.82 -2.33
CA ALA A 280 -24.45 -8.11 -2.61
C ALA A 280 -23.39 -9.18 -2.88
N PHE A 281 -22.35 -8.85 -3.63
CA PHE A 281 -21.26 -9.76 -3.93
C PHE A 281 -20.43 -10.09 -2.68
N GLU A 282 -20.12 -9.08 -1.85
CA GLU A 282 -19.40 -9.30 -0.60
C GLU A 282 -20.17 -10.22 0.34
N ASP A 283 -21.47 -9.98 0.52
CA ASP A 283 -22.33 -10.81 1.36
C ASP A 283 -22.45 -12.24 0.83
N ALA A 284 -22.71 -12.41 -0.47
CA ALA A 284 -22.92 -13.71 -1.06
C ALA A 284 -21.67 -14.59 -1.13
N ILE A 285 -20.51 -14.01 -1.46
CA ILE A 285 -19.30 -14.78 -1.75
C ILE A 285 -18.25 -14.66 -0.63
N VAL A 286 -17.93 -13.43 -0.23
CA VAL A 286 -16.83 -13.19 0.71
C VAL A 286 -17.24 -13.56 2.13
N SER A 287 -18.41 -13.12 2.59
CA SER A 287 -18.92 -13.38 3.94
C SER A 287 -19.24 -14.85 4.16
N GLN A 288 -19.74 -15.53 3.14
CA GLN A 288 -20.07 -16.96 3.21
C GLN A 288 -18.84 -17.87 3.03
N ARG A 289 -17.71 -17.32 2.63
CA ARG A 289 -16.45 -18.05 2.39
C ARG A 289 -16.58 -19.19 1.36
N ASN A 290 -17.55 -19.14 0.51
CA ASN A 290 -17.82 -20.18 -0.46
C ASN A 290 -17.15 -19.84 -1.80
N SER A 291 -15.83 -20.04 -1.89
CA SER A 291 -15.04 -19.77 -3.09
C SER A 291 -15.20 -20.82 -4.18
N SER A 292 -15.76 -21.99 -3.86
CA SER A 292 -15.87 -23.09 -4.84
C SER A 292 -16.82 -22.78 -6.00
N LEU A 293 -17.74 -21.84 -5.81
CA LEU A 293 -18.69 -21.40 -6.84
C LEU A 293 -18.18 -20.22 -7.69
N PHE A 294 -17.06 -19.61 -7.31
CA PHE A 294 -16.45 -18.51 -8.06
C PHE A 294 -15.50 -19.05 -9.13
N THR A 295 -15.91 -18.96 -10.39
CA THR A 295 -15.15 -19.47 -11.54
C THR A 295 -14.35 -18.37 -12.25
N GLU A 296 -13.48 -18.77 -13.17
CA GLU A 296 -12.75 -17.83 -14.04
C GLU A 296 -13.69 -16.96 -14.89
N HIS A 297 -14.87 -17.50 -15.28
CA HIS A 297 -15.89 -16.74 -15.98
C HIS A 297 -16.43 -15.58 -15.14
N HIS A 298 -16.73 -15.84 -13.88
CA HIS A 298 -17.16 -14.79 -12.93
C HIS A 298 -16.07 -13.73 -12.74
N ALA A 299 -14.79 -14.15 -12.64
CA ALA A 299 -13.67 -13.23 -12.56
C ALA A 299 -13.55 -12.34 -13.81
N GLN A 300 -13.75 -12.90 -15.01
CA GLN A 300 -13.73 -12.14 -16.26
C GLN A 300 -14.88 -11.11 -16.31
N MET A 301 -16.07 -11.48 -15.89
CA MET A 301 -17.23 -10.57 -15.90
C MET A 301 -17.04 -9.41 -14.93
N LEU A 302 -16.60 -9.69 -13.71
CA LEU A 302 -16.27 -8.65 -12.74
C LEU A 302 -15.16 -7.73 -13.25
N PHE A 303 -14.12 -8.30 -13.84
CA PHE A 303 -13.05 -7.55 -14.46
C PHE A 303 -13.59 -6.59 -15.53
N ASP A 304 -14.46 -7.07 -16.41
CA ASP A 304 -15.05 -6.27 -17.49
C ASP A 304 -15.92 -5.11 -16.95
N VAL A 305 -16.72 -5.37 -15.90
CA VAL A 305 -17.53 -4.33 -15.23
C VAL A 305 -16.66 -3.30 -14.52
N LEU A 306 -15.61 -3.73 -13.83
CA LEU A 306 -14.63 -2.83 -13.22
C LEU A 306 -13.96 -1.92 -14.26
N HIS A 307 -13.72 -2.42 -15.47
CA HIS A 307 -13.16 -1.67 -16.60
C HIS A 307 -14.19 -0.85 -17.38
N GLY A 308 -15.47 -0.88 -17.00
CA GLY A 308 -16.49 0.01 -17.53
C GLY A 308 -17.56 -0.63 -18.40
N LYS A 309 -17.61 -1.96 -18.54
CA LYS A 309 -18.79 -2.58 -19.14
C LYS A 309 -20.04 -2.32 -18.30
N PRO A 310 -21.23 -2.24 -18.93
CA PRO A 310 -22.48 -2.05 -18.23
C PRO A 310 -22.73 -3.15 -17.20
N ILE A 311 -23.24 -2.77 -16.03
CA ILE A 311 -23.55 -3.70 -14.93
C ILE A 311 -24.57 -4.77 -15.33
N ALA A 312 -25.49 -4.46 -16.26
CA ALA A 312 -26.48 -5.42 -16.76
C ALA A 312 -25.85 -6.75 -17.18
N VAL A 313 -24.62 -6.72 -17.73
CA VAL A 313 -23.87 -7.93 -18.11
C VAL A 313 -23.60 -8.86 -16.92
N MET A 314 -23.51 -8.30 -15.71
CA MET A 314 -23.19 -9.04 -14.49
C MET A 314 -24.42 -9.39 -13.65
N ALA A 315 -25.56 -8.72 -13.86
CA ALA A 315 -26.72 -8.85 -12.99
C ALA A 315 -27.23 -10.29 -12.91
N ASP A 316 -27.43 -10.94 -14.04
CA ASP A 316 -27.93 -12.31 -14.12
C ASP A 316 -26.96 -13.32 -13.49
N THR A 317 -25.67 -13.12 -13.72
CA THR A 317 -24.61 -13.97 -13.14
C THR A 317 -24.52 -13.79 -11.63
N LEU A 318 -24.62 -12.57 -11.13
CA LEU A 318 -24.62 -12.32 -9.69
C LEU A 318 -25.86 -12.92 -9.02
N GLU A 319 -27.04 -12.85 -9.67
CA GLU A 319 -28.27 -13.49 -9.18
C GLU A 319 -28.11 -15.01 -9.08
N MET A 320 -27.53 -15.64 -10.09
CA MET A 320 -27.23 -17.07 -10.09
C MET A 320 -26.25 -17.45 -8.97
N VAL A 321 -25.15 -16.71 -8.82
CA VAL A 321 -24.16 -16.95 -7.78
C VAL A 321 -24.75 -16.76 -6.37
N ILE A 322 -25.63 -15.78 -6.18
CA ILE A 322 -26.34 -15.57 -4.90
C ILE A 322 -27.25 -16.77 -4.61
N ALA A 323 -28.03 -17.23 -5.59
CA ALA A 323 -28.95 -18.35 -5.44
C ALA A 323 -28.19 -19.64 -5.08
N GLU A 324 -27.15 -19.99 -5.83
CA GLU A 324 -26.31 -21.17 -5.59
C GLU A 324 -25.63 -21.14 -4.22
N ASN A 325 -25.09 -19.99 -3.82
CA ASN A 325 -24.47 -19.83 -2.49
C ASN A 325 -25.49 -19.97 -1.37
N THR A 326 -26.70 -19.45 -1.56
CA THR A 326 -27.79 -19.56 -0.59
C THR A 326 -28.23 -21.02 -0.42
N GLU A 327 -28.39 -21.75 -1.52
CA GLU A 327 -28.75 -23.18 -1.49
C GLU A 327 -27.67 -24.03 -0.83
N TYR A 328 -26.40 -23.81 -1.21
CA TYR A 328 -25.27 -24.49 -0.58
C TYR A 328 -25.21 -24.22 0.93
N PHE A 329 -25.45 -22.99 1.35
CA PHE A 329 -25.47 -22.62 2.76
C PHE A 329 -26.59 -23.33 3.52
N ILE A 330 -27.82 -23.30 3.00
CA ILE A 330 -28.98 -23.97 3.62
C ILE A 330 -28.73 -25.47 3.73
N SER A 331 -28.20 -26.11 2.68
CA SER A 331 -27.95 -27.54 2.67
C SER A 331 -26.87 -28.02 3.64
N ASN A 332 -25.82 -27.22 3.84
CA ASN A 332 -24.65 -27.62 4.62
C ASN A 332 -24.62 -27.05 6.05
N TYR A 333 -25.24 -25.91 6.29
CA TYR A 333 -25.13 -25.14 7.54
C TYR A 333 -26.47 -24.84 8.22
N ALA A 334 -27.58 -25.38 7.71
CA ALA A 334 -28.90 -25.20 8.34
C ALA A 334 -28.91 -25.69 9.81
N PRO A 335 -29.70 -25.06 10.69
CA PRO A 335 -29.84 -25.50 12.07
C PRO A 335 -30.27 -26.98 12.14
N GLY A 336 -29.47 -27.84 12.74
CA GLY A 336 -29.70 -29.28 12.84
C GLY A 336 -28.70 -30.17 12.10
N LYS A 337 -27.94 -29.68 11.16
CA LYS A 337 -26.79 -30.38 10.57
C LYS A 337 -25.50 -29.94 11.29
N ARG A 338 -25.04 -30.74 12.26
CA ARG A 338 -23.72 -30.56 12.88
C ARG A 338 -22.65 -31.03 11.88
N SER A 339 -21.97 -30.12 11.21
CA SER A 339 -20.65 -30.43 10.66
C SER A 339 -19.66 -30.52 11.82
N VAL A 340 -18.99 -31.67 11.95
CA VAL A 340 -17.90 -31.84 12.93
C VAL A 340 -16.71 -31.03 12.40
N ILE A 341 -16.58 -29.78 12.85
CA ILE A 341 -15.40 -28.97 12.62
C ILE A 341 -14.43 -29.34 13.75
N THR A 342 -13.33 -29.96 13.38
CA THR A 342 -12.32 -30.49 14.33
C THR A 342 -11.45 -29.41 14.98
N ASN A 343 -11.60 -28.14 14.63
CA ASN A 343 -10.83 -27.04 15.22
C ASN A 343 -11.74 -26.11 16.06
N PRO A 344 -11.65 -26.17 17.42
CA PRO A 344 -12.50 -25.37 18.30
C PRO A 344 -12.30 -23.85 18.16
N ASP A 345 -11.13 -23.38 17.75
CA ASP A 345 -10.87 -21.95 17.55
C ASP A 345 -11.56 -21.39 16.32
N THR A 346 -11.72 -22.19 15.25
CA THR A 346 -12.49 -21.80 14.06
C THR A 346 -13.99 -21.73 14.35
N GLN A 347 -14.52 -22.55 15.26
CA GLN A 347 -15.94 -22.51 15.66
C GLN A 347 -16.33 -21.21 16.40
N ARG A 348 -15.45 -20.65 17.23
CA ARG A 348 -15.74 -19.42 17.98
C ARG A 348 -15.96 -18.21 17.07
N TYR A 349 -15.22 -18.12 15.97
CA TYR A 349 -15.36 -17.01 14.99
C TYR A 349 -16.59 -17.17 14.08
N PHE A 350 -16.96 -18.39 13.73
CA PHE A 350 -18.12 -18.68 12.88
C PHE A 350 -19.48 -18.39 13.54
N LEU A 351 -19.60 -18.56 14.85
CA LEU A 351 -20.86 -18.41 15.57
C LEU A 351 -21.21 -16.96 15.95
N ARG A 352 -20.22 -16.07 16.06
CA ARG A 352 -20.44 -14.68 16.51
C ARG A 352 -20.99 -13.77 15.40
N ASP A 353 -20.56 -13.94 14.17
CA ASP A 353 -20.93 -13.05 13.05
C ASP A 353 -22.29 -13.39 12.41
N ARG A 354 -22.94 -14.48 12.80
CA ARG A 354 -24.14 -14.99 12.10
C ARG A 354 -25.46 -14.68 12.78
N LYS A 355 -25.47 -14.22 14.02
CA LYS A 355 -26.74 -14.02 14.73
C LYS A 355 -27.61 -12.90 14.17
N ASP A 356 -27.00 -11.96 13.41
CA ASP A 356 -27.67 -10.75 12.96
C ASP A 356 -27.65 -10.51 11.43
N LYS A 357 -27.11 -11.44 10.63
CA LYS A 357 -27.10 -11.29 9.17
C LYS A 357 -28.24 -12.05 8.52
N VAL A 358 -29.15 -11.31 7.88
CA VAL A 358 -30.16 -11.87 6.98
C VAL A 358 -29.44 -12.38 5.75
N ALA A 359 -29.61 -13.67 5.42
CA ALA A 359 -29.03 -14.26 4.22
C ALA A 359 -29.59 -13.56 2.98
N VAL A 360 -28.71 -13.12 2.06
CA VAL A 360 -29.12 -12.61 0.76
C VAL A 360 -29.68 -13.78 -0.04
N THR A 361 -30.99 -13.76 -0.30
CA THR A 361 -31.70 -14.81 -1.03
C THR A 361 -31.86 -14.50 -2.52
N SER A 362 -31.84 -13.23 -2.87
CA SER A 362 -31.84 -12.76 -4.25
C SER A 362 -31.29 -11.35 -4.36
N LEU A 363 -30.77 -10.98 -5.53
CA LEU A 363 -30.30 -9.63 -5.80
C LEU A 363 -31.45 -8.60 -5.73
N ALA A 364 -32.67 -8.99 -6.13
CA ALA A 364 -33.86 -8.13 -6.06
C ALA A 364 -34.24 -7.83 -4.60
N ALA A 365 -34.25 -8.83 -3.73
CA ALA A 365 -34.50 -8.65 -2.31
C ALA A 365 -33.43 -7.78 -1.66
N PHE A 366 -32.16 -7.98 -2.00
CA PHE A 366 -31.07 -7.15 -1.52
C PHE A 366 -31.22 -5.69 -1.97
N LYS A 367 -31.50 -5.43 -3.26
CA LYS A 367 -31.73 -4.08 -3.77
C LYS A 367 -32.88 -3.36 -3.07
N ALA A 368 -33.96 -4.09 -2.75
CA ALA A 368 -35.12 -3.54 -2.05
C ALA A 368 -34.81 -3.15 -0.60
N SER A 369 -33.90 -3.85 0.06
CA SER A 369 -33.51 -3.60 1.44
C SER A 369 -32.21 -2.79 1.57
N PHE A 370 -31.55 -2.50 0.47
CA PHE A 370 -30.25 -1.85 0.48
C PHE A 370 -30.33 -0.39 0.95
N VAL A 371 -29.63 -0.11 2.05
CA VAL A 371 -29.35 1.25 2.53
C VAL A 371 -27.84 1.44 2.45
N ALA A 372 -27.37 2.32 1.59
CA ALA A 372 -25.95 2.59 1.47
C ALA A 372 -25.38 3.06 2.82
N PRO A 373 -24.26 2.50 3.29
CA PRO A 373 -23.64 2.96 4.52
C PRO A 373 -23.16 4.40 4.39
N ALA A 374 -23.24 5.16 5.47
CA ALA A 374 -22.88 6.57 5.49
C ALA A 374 -21.37 6.82 5.26
N ARG A 375 -20.53 5.79 5.36
CA ARG A 375 -19.08 5.82 5.07
C ARG A 375 -18.64 4.49 4.48
N ALA A 376 -17.79 4.55 3.45
CA ALA A 376 -17.03 3.40 3.01
C ALA A 376 -16.05 2.95 4.10
N THR A 377 -15.92 1.64 4.31
CA THR A 377 -14.92 1.08 5.22
C THR A 377 -13.52 1.37 4.70
N THR A 378 -12.59 1.66 5.60
CA THR A 378 -11.19 1.85 5.20
C THR A 378 -10.56 0.51 4.81
N LEU A 379 -9.59 0.53 3.90
CA LEU A 379 -8.82 -0.68 3.51
C LEU A 379 -8.21 -1.41 4.71
N PHE A 380 -8.00 -0.72 5.82
CA PHE A 380 -7.46 -1.29 7.05
C PHE A 380 -8.52 -2.10 7.82
N GLU A 381 -9.75 -1.58 7.91
CA GLU A 381 -10.89 -2.25 8.55
C GLU A 381 -11.26 -3.52 7.79
N ASP A 382 -11.28 -3.47 6.45
CA ASP A 382 -11.47 -4.62 5.59
C ASP A 382 -10.43 -5.71 5.82
N PHE A 383 -9.16 -5.30 6.00
CA PHE A 383 -8.07 -6.23 6.27
C PHE A 383 -8.18 -6.89 7.66
N ALA A 384 -8.62 -6.16 8.67
CA ALA A 384 -8.87 -6.69 10.00
C ALA A 384 -10.03 -7.70 9.98
N MET A 385 -11.11 -7.42 9.24
CA MET A 385 -12.23 -8.34 9.07
C MET A 385 -11.83 -9.64 8.36
N MET A 386 -10.96 -9.57 7.34
CA MET A 386 -10.48 -10.76 6.63
C MET A 386 -9.67 -11.72 7.52
N ARG A 387 -9.01 -11.22 8.56
CA ARG A 387 -8.28 -12.06 9.51
C ARG A 387 -9.18 -12.63 10.62
N GLY A 388 -10.47 -12.35 10.60
CA GLY A 388 -11.37 -12.73 11.69
C GLY A 388 -11.12 -11.95 12.98
N ALA A 389 -10.33 -10.88 12.94
CA ALA A 389 -10.21 -9.95 14.04
C ALA A 389 -11.54 -9.20 14.17
N VAL A 390 -12.21 -9.34 15.30
CA VAL A 390 -13.36 -8.50 15.63
C VAL A 390 -12.82 -7.11 15.86
N VAL A 391 -13.06 -6.19 14.91
CA VAL A 391 -12.82 -4.78 15.15
C VAL A 391 -13.89 -4.33 16.13
N PRO A 392 -13.55 -3.88 17.34
CA PRO A 392 -14.55 -3.31 18.23
C PRO A 392 -15.19 -2.12 17.54
N VAL A 393 -16.53 -2.07 17.52
CA VAL A 393 -17.33 -1.02 16.87
C VAL A 393 -17.09 0.39 17.46
N ALA A 394 -16.21 0.50 18.43
CA ALA A 394 -15.85 1.75 19.09
C ALA A 394 -14.34 1.89 19.27
N MET A 395 -13.58 2.03 18.17
CA MET A 395 -12.32 2.76 18.28
C MET A 395 -12.58 4.22 17.89
N ASN A 396 -12.76 5.05 18.90
CA ASN A 396 -12.65 6.49 18.78
C ASN A 396 -11.26 6.81 18.26
N LEU A 397 -11.15 7.22 16.99
CA LEU A 397 -9.92 7.62 16.32
C LEU A 397 -9.27 8.92 16.88
N ASN A 398 -9.69 9.35 18.06
CA ASN A 398 -9.19 10.55 18.74
C ASN A 398 -8.23 10.27 19.90
N SER A 399 -7.64 9.07 19.99
CA SER A 399 -6.55 8.88 20.96
C SER A 399 -5.20 8.88 20.23
N ASP A 400 -4.47 9.96 20.43
CA ASP A 400 -3.05 10.12 20.15
C ASP A 400 -2.22 9.06 20.90
N THR A 401 -2.06 7.88 20.34
CA THR A 401 -1.04 6.93 20.80
C THR A 401 -0.07 6.65 19.66
N PRO A 402 1.24 6.92 19.85
CA PRO A 402 2.26 6.66 18.86
C PRO A 402 2.65 5.18 18.90
N PHE A 403 2.50 4.49 17.78
CA PHE A 403 3.27 3.28 17.47
C PHE A 403 4.32 3.55 16.39
#